data_d58405a8d9bdbdc34231a1ce78459045
#
_entry.id   d58405a8d9bdbdc34231a1ce78459045
#
_cell.length_a   1.000
_cell.length_b   1.000
_cell.length_c   1.000
_cell.angle_alpha   90.00
_cell.angle_beta   90.00
_cell.angle_gamma   90.00
#
_symmetry.space_group_name_H-M   'P 1'
#
loop_
_entity.id
_entity.type
_entity.pdbx_description
1 polymer ?
#
loop_
_entity_poly.entity_id
_entity_poly.type
_entity_poly.pdbx_seq_one_letter_code
_entity_poly.pdbx_strand_id
1 'polypeptide(L)'
;MRIQEQKQVKLIDFSREPTSDFLLPQPALLKSSGWGNIHFELHQQPKFDTPEHQATWHVIAHCPPFYTSKSRSGDRWLDGKLKTEARNEGDIAIIPAGVSQRCNWNILSQFTIVAIDPALLKQVGQDLVDPDRIELIPHYMTEQDPPIQGIICALRDELEFGKIGGCLFVDSLKTTLAIHLLRKYCTAPLHPRNYAGGLSKAKLQQVTEYIAEHLDREVKLIELAAIAQISPYHFLRLFKNSLGITPHQYILQRRIKKAKYLLEYSELSIAEVASTAGFCDQSHLTRYFKRMIGVTPKQLLQHRRQ
;
A
#
# COMPACT_ATOMS: atom_id res chain seq x y z
N MET A 1 0.38 -37.16 -39.16
CA MET A 1 1.03 -36.07 -38.42
C MET A 1 -0.08 -35.15 -37.91
N ARG A 2 -0.49 -35.28 -36.65
CA ARG A 2 -1.42 -34.33 -36.02
C ARG A 2 -0.60 -33.14 -35.58
N ILE A 3 -0.82 -31.99 -36.20
CA ILE A 3 -0.30 -30.70 -35.76
C ILE A 3 -0.97 -30.45 -34.41
N GLN A 4 -0.18 -30.47 -33.31
CA GLN A 4 -0.61 -29.94 -32.03
C GLN A 4 -0.76 -28.42 -32.21
N GLU A 5 -1.99 -27.94 -32.35
CA GLU A 5 -2.29 -26.53 -32.14
C GLU A 5 -1.79 -26.18 -30.76
N GLN A 6 -0.71 -25.41 -30.66
CA GLN A 6 -0.31 -24.73 -29.42
C GLN A 6 -1.46 -23.83 -29.02
N LYS A 7 -2.24 -24.29 -28.04
CA LYS A 7 -3.31 -23.49 -27.44
C LYS A 7 -2.68 -22.23 -26.86
N GLN A 8 -2.83 -21.11 -27.55
CA GLN A 8 -2.32 -19.82 -27.12
C GLN A 8 -3.03 -19.45 -25.80
N VAL A 9 -2.29 -19.44 -24.69
CA VAL A 9 -2.80 -19.04 -23.37
C VAL A 9 -3.17 -17.57 -23.43
N LYS A 10 -4.42 -17.22 -23.12
CA LYS A 10 -4.87 -15.82 -23.07
C LYS A 10 -4.22 -15.08 -21.91
N LEU A 11 -3.71 -13.87 -22.15
CA LEU A 11 -3.13 -13.02 -21.11
C LEU A 11 -4.11 -11.92 -20.75
N ILE A 12 -4.40 -11.78 -19.44
CA ILE A 12 -5.16 -10.66 -18.86
C ILE A 12 -4.15 -9.66 -18.29
N ASP A 13 -4.08 -8.48 -18.89
CA ASP A 13 -3.20 -7.40 -18.45
C ASP A 13 -3.99 -6.33 -17.70
N PHE A 14 -4.09 -6.46 -16.39
CA PHE A 14 -4.79 -5.50 -15.53
C PHE A 14 -4.13 -4.11 -15.47
N SER A 15 -2.94 -3.92 -16.04
CA SER A 15 -2.28 -2.61 -16.09
C SER A 15 -2.79 -1.72 -17.26
N ARG A 16 -3.32 -2.34 -18.31
CA ARG A 16 -3.74 -1.65 -19.53
C ARG A 16 -5.25 -1.51 -19.67
N GLU A 17 -5.93 -2.62 -19.60
CA GLU A 17 -7.39 -2.71 -19.59
C GLU A 17 -7.80 -3.67 -18.49
N PRO A 18 -8.03 -3.18 -17.28
CA PRO A 18 -8.28 -4.04 -16.13
C PRO A 18 -9.67 -4.64 -16.21
N THR A 19 -9.81 -5.73 -16.96
CA THR A 19 -11.09 -6.40 -17.14
C THR A 19 -10.92 -7.88 -17.48
N SER A 20 -11.80 -8.71 -16.91
CA SER A 20 -12.02 -10.09 -17.31
C SER A 20 -13.18 -10.24 -18.30
N ASP A 21 -13.81 -9.14 -18.73
CA ASP A 21 -15.01 -9.15 -19.58
C ASP A 21 -14.80 -9.93 -20.89
N PHE A 22 -13.59 -9.91 -21.47
CA PHE A 22 -13.30 -10.65 -22.70
C PHE A 22 -13.15 -12.16 -22.50
N LEU A 23 -13.08 -12.64 -21.24
CA LEU A 23 -13.07 -14.05 -20.91
C LEU A 23 -14.46 -14.59 -20.62
N LEU A 24 -15.40 -13.75 -20.23
CA LEU A 24 -16.66 -14.11 -19.63
C LEU A 24 -17.83 -13.79 -20.58
N PRO A 25 -18.91 -14.59 -20.54
CA PRO A 25 -20.06 -14.39 -21.42
C PRO A 25 -20.81 -13.07 -21.20
N GLN A 26 -20.77 -12.53 -19.97
CA GLN A 26 -21.46 -11.30 -19.60
C GLN A 26 -20.49 -10.33 -18.93
N PRO A 27 -20.70 -9.01 -19.08
CA PRO A 27 -19.88 -8.01 -18.43
C PRO A 27 -20.02 -8.03 -16.90
N ALA A 28 -19.10 -7.41 -16.21
CA ALA A 28 -19.16 -7.25 -14.76
C ALA A 28 -20.38 -6.39 -14.35
N LEU A 29 -21.02 -6.75 -13.23
CA LEU A 29 -22.10 -5.98 -12.62
C LEU A 29 -21.57 -4.69 -11.97
N LEU A 30 -20.41 -4.80 -11.30
CA LEU A 30 -19.67 -3.69 -10.69
C LEU A 30 -18.19 -3.80 -11.07
N LYS A 31 -17.58 -2.64 -11.30
CA LYS A 31 -16.19 -2.56 -11.70
C LYS A 31 -15.54 -1.30 -11.12
N SER A 32 -14.37 -1.44 -10.53
CA SER A 32 -13.63 -0.29 -10.03
C SER A 32 -12.94 0.46 -11.18
N SER A 33 -12.75 1.77 -10.98
CA SER A 33 -11.93 2.61 -11.84
C SER A 33 -11.08 3.54 -10.98
N GLY A 34 -9.84 3.78 -11.38
CA GLY A 34 -8.98 4.77 -10.74
C GLY A 34 -8.40 4.39 -9.36
N TRP A 35 -8.51 3.12 -8.94
CA TRP A 35 -7.96 2.68 -7.65
C TRP A 35 -6.46 2.32 -7.69
N GLY A 36 -5.80 2.49 -8.84
CA GLY A 36 -4.37 2.22 -9.01
C GLY A 36 -4.03 0.74 -8.92
N ASN A 37 -3.24 0.33 -7.93
CA ASN A 37 -2.65 -1.00 -7.81
C ASN A 37 -3.63 -2.11 -7.34
N ILE A 38 -4.93 -1.86 -7.36
CA ILE A 38 -5.98 -2.83 -7.07
C ILE A 38 -7.12 -2.65 -8.07
N HIS A 39 -7.73 -3.75 -8.48
CA HIS A 39 -8.89 -3.76 -9.34
C HIS A 39 -9.95 -4.69 -8.76
N PHE A 40 -11.23 -4.28 -8.84
CA PHE A 40 -12.37 -5.02 -8.30
C PHE A 40 -13.41 -5.25 -9.40
N GLU A 41 -13.91 -6.47 -9.50
CA GLU A 41 -15.05 -6.82 -10.37
C GLU A 41 -16.03 -7.72 -9.62
N LEU A 42 -17.32 -7.43 -9.73
CA LEU A 42 -18.40 -8.32 -9.32
C LEU A 42 -19.09 -8.87 -10.56
N HIS A 43 -19.16 -10.17 -10.69
CA HIS A 43 -19.75 -10.86 -11.82
C HIS A 43 -20.97 -11.70 -11.42
N GLN A 44 -21.93 -11.80 -12.35
CA GLN A 44 -22.97 -12.82 -12.35
C GLN A 44 -22.95 -13.49 -13.72
N GLN A 45 -22.60 -14.78 -13.76
CA GLN A 45 -22.34 -15.50 -15.00
C GLN A 45 -23.20 -16.77 -15.11
N PRO A 46 -23.75 -17.10 -16.28
CA PRO A 46 -24.38 -18.40 -16.52
C PRO A 46 -23.34 -19.53 -16.37
N LYS A 47 -23.81 -20.79 -16.38
CA LYS A 47 -22.89 -21.94 -16.47
C LYS A 47 -21.88 -21.73 -17.59
N PHE A 48 -20.58 -21.86 -17.24
CA PHE A 48 -19.49 -21.58 -18.16
C PHE A 48 -18.22 -22.37 -17.84
N ASP A 49 -17.35 -22.48 -18.82
CA ASP A 49 -16.00 -23.04 -18.70
C ASP A 49 -15.03 -22.02 -19.32
N THR A 50 -14.18 -21.42 -18.51
CA THR A 50 -13.24 -20.39 -18.98
C THR A 50 -12.17 -21.03 -19.88
N PRO A 51 -11.68 -20.33 -20.92
CA PRO A 51 -10.47 -20.77 -21.59
C PRO A 51 -9.29 -20.72 -20.62
N GLU A 52 -8.22 -21.45 -20.95
CA GLU A 52 -6.97 -21.35 -20.21
C GLU A 52 -6.37 -19.95 -20.38
N HIS A 53 -6.01 -19.31 -19.27
CA HIS A 53 -5.52 -17.94 -19.25
C HIS A 53 -4.56 -17.70 -18.09
N GLN A 54 -3.80 -16.59 -18.17
CA GLN A 54 -2.92 -16.08 -17.14
C GLN A 54 -3.25 -14.62 -16.88
N ALA A 55 -2.97 -14.12 -15.68
CA ALA A 55 -3.09 -12.71 -15.34
C ALA A 55 -1.72 -12.12 -15.00
N THR A 56 -1.51 -10.84 -15.36
CA THR A 56 -0.31 -10.09 -14.99
C THR A 56 -0.30 -9.71 -13.50
N TRP A 57 -1.47 -9.66 -12.87
CA TRP A 57 -1.66 -9.37 -11.46
C TRP A 57 -2.06 -10.62 -10.68
N HIS A 58 -1.84 -10.62 -9.36
CA HIS A 58 -2.41 -11.64 -8.48
C HIS A 58 -3.92 -11.49 -8.43
N VAL A 59 -4.65 -12.59 -8.52
CA VAL A 59 -6.11 -12.59 -8.51
C VAL A 59 -6.63 -13.31 -7.27
N ILE A 60 -7.53 -12.67 -6.55
CA ILE A 60 -8.37 -13.29 -5.52
C ILE A 60 -9.76 -13.45 -6.10
N ALA A 61 -10.23 -14.69 -6.20
CA ALA A 61 -11.63 -14.98 -6.50
C ALA A 61 -12.36 -15.30 -5.19
N HIS A 62 -13.55 -14.74 -5.02
CA HIS A 62 -14.35 -14.87 -3.81
C HIS A 62 -15.80 -15.24 -4.16
N CYS A 63 -16.41 -16.12 -3.36
CA CYS A 63 -17.81 -16.47 -3.43
C CYS A 63 -18.64 -15.57 -2.49
N PRO A 64 -19.32 -14.53 -3.00
CA PRO A 64 -20.20 -13.71 -2.18
C PRO A 64 -21.48 -14.49 -1.80
N PRO A 65 -22.26 -13.98 -0.82
CA PRO A 65 -23.62 -14.46 -0.60
C PRO A 65 -24.41 -14.44 -1.88
N PHE A 66 -24.94 -15.59 -2.28
CA PHE A 66 -25.77 -15.72 -3.47
C PHE A 66 -26.79 -16.84 -3.26
N TYR A 67 -28.04 -16.46 -3.13
CA TYR A 67 -29.11 -17.41 -2.86
C TYR A 67 -29.39 -18.26 -4.11
N THR A 68 -29.12 -19.54 -4.00
CA THR A 68 -29.48 -20.54 -5.01
C THR A 68 -29.94 -21.82 -4.31
N SER A 69 -30.94 -22.47 -4.90
CA SER A 69 -31.44 -23.76 -4.40
C SER A 69 -30.51 -24.96 -4.68
N LYS A 70 -29.46 -24.74 -5.46
CA LYS A 70 -28.51 -25.81 -5.88
C LYS A 70 -27.12 -25.57 -5.29
N SER A 71 -26.45 -26.66 -4.97
CA SER A 71 -25.04 -26.60 -4.56
C SER A 71 -24.18 -26.08 -5.70
N ARG A 72 -23.34 -25.08 -5.39
CA ARG A 72 -22.35 -24.53 -6.32
C ARG A 72 -21.10 -25.41 -6.31
N SER A 73 -20.71 -25.86 -7.46
CA SER A 73 -19.47 -26.64 -7.64
C SER A 73 -18.85 -26.35 -8.99
N GLY A 74 -17.57 -26.68 -9.12
CA GLY A 74 -16.85 -26.56 -10.37
C GLY A 74 -15.44 -27.07 -10.22
N ASP A 75 -14.77 -27.16 -11.34
CA ASP A 75 -13.38 -27.56 -11.41
C ASP A 75 -12.50 -26.33 -11.59
N ARG A 76 -11.31 -26.37 -11.00
CA ARG A 76 -10.25 -25.38 -11.21
C ARG A 76 -8.94 -26.08 -11.51
N TRP A 77 -8.29 -25.59 -12.54
CA TRP A 77 -6.92 -25.98 -12.89
C TRP A 77 -6.00 -24.79 -12.56
N LEU A 78 -4.94 -25.05 -11.79
CA LEU A 78 -3.86 -24.12 -11.54
C LEU A 78 -2.54 -24.80 -11.96
N ASP A 79 -1.84 -24.25 -12.94
CA ASP A 79 -0.64 -24.84 -13.56
C ASP A 79 -0.85 -26.33 -13.90
N GLY A 80 -1.96 -26.64 -14.55
CA GLY A 80 -2.35 -27.98 -14.98
C GLY A 80 -2.84 -28.92 -13.88
N LYS A 81 -2.79 -28.52 -12.60
CA LYS A 81 -3.30 -29.34 -11.48
C LYS A 81 -4.79 -29.09 -11.28
N LEU A 82 -5.59 -30.14 -11.41
CA LEU A 82 -7.04 -30.11 -11.24
C LEU A 82 -7.43 -30.29 -9.78
N LYS A 83 -8.40 -29.46 -9.32
CA LYS A 83 -9.18 -29.71 -8.11
C LYS A 83 -10.65 -29.39 -8.34
N THR A 84 -11.53 -30.30 -7.91
CA THR A 84 -12.97 -30.04 -7.85
C THR A 84 -13.29 -29.28 -6.56
N GLU A 85 -14.01 -28.18 -6.69
CA GLU A 85 -14.33 -27.22 -5.63
C GLU A 85 -15.83 -27.27 -5.31
N ALA A 86 -16.20 -27.49 -4.04
CA ALA A 86 -17.51 -27.18 -3.53
C ALA A 86 -17.48 -25.71 -3.05
N ARG A 87 -18.14 -24.81 -3.78
CA ARG A 87 -17.99 -23.35 -3.60
C ARG A 87 -19.04 -22.82 -2.65
N ASN A 88 -18.65 -22.66 -1.39
CA ASN A 88 -19.51 -22.11 -0.36
C ASN A 88 -19.39 -20.59 -0.29
N GLU A 89 -20.33 -19.95 0.37
CA GLU A 89 -20.26 -18.53 0.69
C GLU A 89 -18.99 -18.24 1.53
N GLY A 90 -18.26 -17.20 1.15
CA GLY A 90 -17.04 -16.79 1.81
C GLY A 90 -15.77 -17.53 1.36
N ASP A 91 -15.89 -18.62 0.57
CA ASP A 91 -14.74 -19.31 0.04
C ASP A 91 -13.93 -18.40 -0.91
N ILE A 92 -12.60 -18.53 -0.83
CA ILE A 92 -11.67 -17.77 -1.68
C ILE A 92 -10.74 -18.69 -2.46
N ALA A 93 -10.30 -18.23 -3.62
CA ALA A 93 -9.15 -18.79 -4.33
C ALA A 93 -8.11 -17.68 -4.55
N ILE A 94 -6.82 -18.04 -4.47
CA ILE A 94 -5.71 -17.12 -4.78
C ILE A 94 -4.94 -17.67 -5.96
N ILE A 95 -4.88 -16.88 -7.02
CA ILE A 95 -4.18 -17.19 -8.24
C ILE A 95 -3.02 -16.19 -8.38
N PRO A 96 -1.78 -16.63 -8.15
CA PRO A 96 -0.62 -15.76 -8.31
C PRO A 96 -0.47 -15.25 -9.75
N ALA A 97 0.13 -14.08 -9.91
CA ALA A 97 0.47 -13.55 -11.23
C ALA A 97 1.30 -14.55 -12.03
N GLY A 98 0.98 -14.73 -13.32
CA GLY A 98 1.67 -15.66 -14.21
C GLY A 98 1.26 -17.13 -14.08
N VAL A 99 0.48 -17.50 -13.06
CA VAL A 99 -0.05 -18.87 -12.93
C VAL A 99 -1.10 -19.11 -14.00
N SER A 100 -0.94 -20.19 -14.77
CA SER A 100 -1.96 -20.62 -15.73
C SER A 100 -3.19 -21.15 -15.00
N GLN A 101 -4.36 -20.63 -15.36
CA GLN A 101 -5.60 -21.06 -14.76
C GLN A 101 -6.71 -21.30 -15.78
N ARG A 102 -7.58 -22.22 -15.43
CA ARG A 102 -8.87 -22.47 -16.05
C ARG A 102 -9.86 -22.85 -14.95
N CYS A 103 -11.10 -22.44 -15.05
CA CYS A 103 -12.14 -22.88 -14.11
C CYS A 103 -13.50 -22.97 -14.80
N ASN A 104 -14.39 -23.79 -14.22
CA ASN A 104 -15.77 -23.88 -14.66
C ASN A 104 -16.73 -23.76 -13.47
N TRP A 105 -17.99 -23.54 -13.78
CA TRP A 105 -19.11 -23.62 -12.83
C TRP A 105 -20.35 -24.15 -13.53
N ASN A 106 -21.14 -24.90 -12.78
CA ASN A 106 -22.21 -25.73 -13.32
C ASN A 106 -23.61 -25.08 -13.33
N ILE A 107 -23.77 -23.92 -12.66
CA ILE A 107 -25.03 -23.16 -12.56
C ILE A 107 -24.76 -21.69 -12.69
N LEU A 108 -25.84 -20.87 -12.76
CA LEU A 108 -25.74 -19.41 -12.60
C LEU A 108 -24.98 -19.10 -11.30
N SER A 109 -23.88 -18.40 -11.41
CA SER A 109 -22.97 -18.14 -10.29
C SER A 109 -22.61 -16.67 -10.19
N GLN A 110 -22.55 -16.16 -8.96
CA GLN A 110 -22.02 -14.85 -8.66
C GLN A 110 -20.66 -15.01 -7.98
N PHE A 111 -19.68 -14.22 -8.39
CA PHE A 111 -18.35 -14.21 -7.81
C PHE A 111 -17.70 -12.82 -7.92
N THR A 112 -16.79 -12.54 -7.00
CA THR A 112 -15.98 -11.32 -7.01
C THR A 112 -14.56 -11.66 -7.43
N ILE A 113 -13.96 -10.80 -8.24
CA ILE A 113 -12.54 -10.81 -8.59
C ILE A 113 -11.91 -9.56 -7.99
N VAL A 114 -10.83 -9.74 -7.22
CA VAL A 114 -9.95 -8.66 -6.79
C VAL A 114 -8.57 -8.94 -7.36
N ALA A 115 -8.10 -8.10 -8.27
CA ALA A 115 -6.76 -8.20 -8.81
C ALA A 115 -5.84 -7.19 -8.11
N ILE A 116 -4.61 -7.64 -7.80
CA ILE A 116 -3.63 -6.88 -7.03
C ILE A 116 -2.32 -6.86 -7.79
N ASP A 117 -1.80 -5.64 -8.03
CA ASP A 117 -0.49 -5.46 -8.65
C ASP A 117 0.62 -6.10 -7.80
N PRO A 118 1.46 -6.99 -8.36
CA PRO A 118 2.62 -7.51 -7.67
C PRO A 118 3.54 -6.43 -7.08
N ALA A 119 3.61 -5.25 -7.71
CA ALA A 119 4.38 -4.12 -7.20
C ALA A 119 3.88 -3.62 -5.84
N LEU A 120 2.56 -3.69 -5.56
CA LEU A 120 2.00 -3.34 -4.26
C LEU A 120 2.50 -4.29 -3.16
N LEU A 121 2.52 -5.60 -3.43
CA LEU A 121 3.05 -6.59 -2.48
C LEU A 121 4.55 -6.37 -2.20
N LYS A 122 5.33 -6.06 -3.24
CA LYS A 122 6.75 -5.72 -3.08
C LYS A 122 6.93 -4.45 -2.26
N GLN A 123 6.16 -3.39 -2.54
CA GLN A 123 6.22 -2.12 -1.82
C GLN A 123 5.85 -2.28 -0.34
N VAL A 124 4.77 -3.00 -0.04
CA VAL A 124 4.31 -3.23 1.34
C VAL A 124 5.19 -4.25 2.05
N GLY A 125 5.67 -5.26 1.32
CA GLY A 125 6.46 -6.36 1.84
C GLY A 125 7.93 -6.04 2.07
N GLN A 126 8.48 -4.95 1.53
CA GLN A 126 9.91 -4.62 1.61
C GLN A 126 10.49 -4.62 3.02
N ASP A 127 9.63 -4.42 4.02
CA ASP A 127 9.98 -4.38 5.44
C ASP A 127 9.68 -5.70 6.18
N LEU A 128 8.97 -6.62 5.53
CA LEU A 128 8.48 -7.87 6.12
C LEU A 128 9.18 -9.11 5.56
N VAL A 129 9.53 -9.06 4.28
CA VAL A 129 10.16 -10.16 3.53
C VAL A 129 11.18 -9.58 2.54
N ASP A 130 12.05 -10.44 2.02
CA ASP A 130 12.88 -10.10 0.87
C ASP A 130 11.99 -9.88 -0.37
N PRO A 131 11.94 -8.66 -0.97
CA PRO A 131 11.04 -8.35 -2.07
C PRO A 131 11.20 -9.24 -3.30
N ASP A 132 12.40 -9.79 -3.51
CA ASP A 132 12.70 -10.67 -4.66
C ASP A 132 12.29 -12.13 -4.39
N ARG A 133 11.87 -12.44 -3.16
CA ARG A 133 11.39 -13.76 -2.74
C ARG A 133 9.89 -13.79 -2.45
N ILE A 134 9.16 -12.73 -2.81
CA ILE A 134 7.70 -12.69 -2.65
C ILE A 134 7.07 -13.57 -3.72
N GLU A 135 6.63 -14.73 -3.31
CA GLU A 135 5.85 -15.67 -4.11
C GLU A 135 4.58 -16.05 -3.36
N LEU A 136 3.41 -15.78 -3.92
CA LEU A 136 2.16 -16.25 -3.35
C LEU A 136 1.94 -17.74 -3.68
N ILE A 137 1.38 -18.46 -2.73
CA ILE A 137 1.00 -19.86 -2.88
C ILE A 137 -0.36 -19.91 -3.57
N PRO A 138 -0.52 -20.66 -4.69
CA PRO A 138 -1.81 -20.91 -5.29
C PRO A 138 -2.77 -21.55 -4.29
N HIS A 139 -3.97 -20.99 -4.13
CA HIS A 139 -4.97 -21.50 -3.20
C HIS A 139 -6.29 -21.75 -3.94
N TYR A 140 -6.83 -22.95 -3.79
CA TYR A 140 -8.10 -23.34 -4.39
C TYR A 140 -9.27 -22.83 -3.54
N MET A 141 -10.43 -22.66 -4.16
CA MET A 141 -11.65 -22.15 -3.48
C MET A 141 -12.27 -23.22 -2.58
N THR A 142 -11.64 -23.46 -1.44
CA THR A 142 -12.01 -24.54 -0.50
C THR A 142 -12.08 -24.08 0.96
N GLU A 143 -11.70 -22.84 1.25
CA GLU A 143 -11.63 -22.30 2.59
C GLU A 143 -12.05 -20.84 2.63
N GLN A 144 -12.66 -20.45 3.73
CA GLN A 144 -13.00 -19.07 4.01
C GLN A 144 -11.80 -18.32 4.58
N ASP A 145 -11.72 -17.03 4.27
CA ASP A 145 -10.79 -16.11 4.89
C ASP A 145 -11.55 -14.84 5.33
N PRO A 146 -12.01 -14.78 6.60
CA PRO A 146 -12.80 -13.66 7.09
C PRO A 146 -12.15 -12.29 6.92
N PRO A 147 -10.84 -12.08 7.15
CA PRO A 147 -10.14 -10.85 6.83
C PRO A 147 -10.27 -10.45 5.36
N ILE A 148 -10.00 -11.35 4.41
CA ILE A 148 -10.14 -11.07 2.98
C ILE A 148 -11.60 -10.76 2.63
N GLN A 149 -12.54 -11.54 3.14
CA GLN A 149 -13.97 -11.34 2.94
C GLN A 149 -14.43 -9.96 3.43
N GLY A 150 -14.00 -9.54 4.62
CA GLY A 150 -14.32 -8.21 5.17
C GLY A 150 -13.78 -7.07 4.31
N ILE A 151 -12.55 -7.20 3.80
CA ILE A 151 -11.94 -6.22 2.89
C ILE A 151 -12.71 -6.17 1.56
N ILE A 152 -13.07 -7.31 0.97
CA ILE A 152 -13.84 -7.37 -0.28
C ILE A 152 -15.21 -6.71 -0.12
N CYS A 153 -15.91 -6.96 1.00
CA CYS A 153 -17.18 -6.29 1.30
C CYS A 153 -17.00 -4.77 1.41
N ALA A 154 -15.96 -4.30 2.13
CA ALA A 154 -15.69 -2.89 2.28
C ALA A 154 -15.35 -2.20 0.94
N LEU A 155 -14.59 -2.86 0.07
CA LEU A 155 -14.29 -2.37 -1.28
C LEU A 155 -15.55 -2.29 -2.16
N ARG A 156 -16.44 -3.29 -2.08
CA ARG A 156 -17.73 -3.27 -2.78
C ARG A 156 -18.60 -2.11 -2.31
N ASP A 157 -18.73 -1.95 -1.00
CA ASP A 157 -19.56 -0.89 -0.41
C ASP A 157 -19.01 0.52 -0.78
N GLU A 158 -17.69 0.67 -0.94
CA GLU A 158 -17.11 1.91 -1.44
C GLU A 158 -17.46 2.18 -2.91
N LEU A 159 -17.53 1.14 -3.76
CA LEU A 159 -17.98 1.27 -5.15
C LEU A 159 -19.47 1.62 -5.26
N GLU A 160 -20.30 1.02 -4.43
CA GLU A 160 -21.77 1.20 -4.50
C GLU A 160 -22.21 2.54 -3.90
N PHE A 161 -21.56 3.00 -2.84
CA PHE A 161 -22.05 4.12 -2.03
C PHE A 161 -21.12 5.33 -1.98
N GLY A 162 -19.89 5.25 -2.47
CA GLY A 162 -18.85 6.27 -2.61
C GLY A 162 -18.89 7.39 -1.57
N LYS A 163 -18.06 7.31 -0.49
CA LYS A 163 -18.07 8.29 0.61
C LYS A 163 -16.89 9.25 0.52
N ILE A 164 -17.00 10.38 1.24
CA ILE A 164 -15.90 11.35 1.40
C ILE A 164 -14.68 10.64 2.01
N GLY A 165 -13.52 10.74 1.34
CA GLY A 165 -12.28 10.09 1.77
C GLY A 165 -12.00 8.73 1.14
N GLY A 166 -12.79 8.31 0.11
CA GLY A 166 -12.71 7.00 -0.54
C GLY A 166 -11.30 6.55 -0.94
N CYS A 167 -10.49 7.44 -1.52
CA CYS A 167 -9.11 7.08 -1.90
C CYS A 167 -8.27 6.63 -0.70
N LEU A 168 -8.31 7.36 0.43
CA LEU A 168 -7.57 7.01 1.63
C LEU A 168 -8.07 5.71 2.26
N PHE A 169 -9.38 5.50 2.24
CA PHE A 169 -10.00 4.28 2.74
C PHE A 169 -9.58 3.07 1.90
N VAL A 170 -9.68 3.17 0.57
CA VAL A 170 -9.22 2.13 -0.36
C VAL A 170 -7.73 1.85 -0.20
N ASP A 171 -6.88 2.87 -0.03
CA ASP A 171 -5.44 2.71 0.20
C ASP A 171 -5.13 1.97 1.50
N SER A 172 -5.93 2.20 2.54
CA SER A 172 -5.82 1.47 3.81
C SER A 172 -6.20 -0.01 3.65
N LEU A 173 -7.29 -0.29 2.92
CA LEU A 173 -7.74 -1.65 2.62
C LEU A 173 -6.72 -2.41 1.76
N LYS A 174 -6.15 -1.77 0.73
CA LYS A 174 -5.08 -2.34 -0.11
C LYS A 174 -3.87 -2.76 0.73
N THR A 175 -3.42 -1.87 1.61
CA THR A 175 -2.27 -2.14 2.48
C THR A 175 -2.56 -3.29 3.44
N THR A 176 -3.74 -3.31 4.04
CA THR A 176 -4.17 -4.38 4.95
C THR A 176 -4.24 -5.72 4.23
N LEU A 177 -4.81 -5.75 3.02
CA LEU A 177 -4.90 -6.95 2.19
C LEU A 177 -3.53 -7.46 1.80
N ALA A 178 -2.62 -6.58 1.36
CA ALA A 178 -1.26 -6.94 0.99
C ALA A 178 -0.49 -7.56 2.18
N ILE A 179 -0.58 -6.95 3.37
CA ILE A 179 0.04 -7.50 4.60
C ILE A 179 -0.54 -8.88 4.93
N HIS A 180 -1.86 -9.06 4.82
CA HIS A 180 -2.51 -10.33 5.12
C HIS A 180 -2.07 -11.43 4.15
N LEU A 181 -2.01 -11.13 2.84
CA LEU A 181 -1.50 -12.06 1.82
C LEU A 181 -0.06 -12.48 2.08
N LEU A 182 0.82 -11.52 2.38
CA LEU A 182 2.22 -11.81 2.71
C LEU A 182 2.36 -12.68 3.97
N ARG A 183 1.49 -12.48 4.96
CA ARG A 183 1.54 -13.25 6.22
C ARG A 183 1.01 -14.67 6.10
N LYS A 184 -0.02 -14.89 5.28
CA LYS A 184 -0.74 -16.18 5.26
C LYS A 184 -0.48 -16.99 4.00
N TYR A 185 -0.22 -16.33 2.87
CA TYR A 185 -0.18 -16.96 1.56
C TYR A 185 1.13 -16.77 0.81
N CYS A 186 2.19 -16.30 1.46
CA CYS A 186 3.51 -16.15 0.87
C CYS A 186 4.44 -17.30 1.28
N THR A 187 5.25 -17.82 0.34
CA THR A 187 6.25 -18.84 0.62
C THR A 187 7.45 -18.32 1.39
N ALA A 188 7.77 -17.02 1.21
CA ALA A 188 8.90 -16.41 1.88
C ALA A 188 8.64 -16.34 3.39
N PRO A 189 9.59 -16.82 4.23
CA PRO A 189 9.46 -16.67 5.67
C PRO A 189 9.40 -15.19 6.00
N LEU A 190 8.39 -14.79 6.82
CA LEU A 190 8.36 -13.47 7.41
C LEU A 190 9.59 -13.34 8.31
N HIS A 191 10.60 -12.69 7.83
CA HIS A 191 11.64 -12.18 8.68
C HIS A 191 11.23 -10.75 9.01
N PRO A 192 10.68 -10.48 10.23
CA PRO A 192 10.75 -9.13 10.70
C PRO A 192 12.25 -8.82 10.62
N ARG A 193 12.65 -8.02 9.63
CA ARG A 193 13.99 -7.45 9.70
C ARG A 193 14.02 -6.82 11.07
N ASN A 194 14.71 -7.46 12.00
CA ASN A 194 15.01 -6.91 13.31
C ASN A 194 15.94 -5.72 13.02
N TYR A 195 15.31 -4.60 12.67
CA TYR A 195 15.98 -3.32 12.64
C TYR A 195 16.24 -2.90 14.09
N ALA A 196 17.06 -3.71 14.78
CA ALA A 196 17.71 -3.29 16.02
C ALA A 196 18.63 -2.09 15.77
N GLY A 197 18.84 -1.72 14.50
CA GLY A 197 19.61 -0.57 14.05
C GLY A 197 18.74 0.58 13.56
N GLY A 198 19.35 1.76 13.45
CA GLY A 198 18.79 2.93 12.81
C GLY A 198 18.99 2.90 11.28
N LEU A 199 18.78 4.05 10.63
CA LEU A 199 19.18 4.28 9.24
C LEU A 199 20.68 4.03 9.08
N SER A 200 21.10 3.51 7.93
CA SER A 200 22.52 3.45 7.63
C SER A 200 23.15 4.85 7.69
N LYS A 201 24.43 4.93 8.04
CA LYS A 201 25.13 6.22 8.16
C LYS A 201 24.98 7.09 6.91
N ALA A 202 25.08 6.49 5.72
CA ALA A 202 24.92 7.20 4.45
C ALA A 202 23.48 7.75 4.26
N LYS A 203 22.45 6.94 4.53
CA LYS A 203 21.06 7.38 4.41
C LYS A 203 20.69 8.45 5.44
N LEU A 204 21.18 8.29 6.67
CA LEU A 204 20.97 9.29 7.71
C LEU A 204 21.61 10.62 7.34
N GLN A 205 22.83 10.59 6.79
CA GLN A 205 23.53 11.78 6.31
C GLN A 205 22.75 12.46 5.18
N GLN A 206 22.34 11.73 4.13
CA GLN A 206 21.55 12.29 3.03
C GLN A 206 20.26 12.97 3.52
N VAL A 207 19.54 12.32 4.43
CA VAL A 207 18.30 12.87 5.00
C VAL A 207 18.56 14.12 5.83
N THR A 208 19.60 14.12 6.67
CA THR A 208 19.90 15.27 7.53
C THR A 208 20.48 16.46 6.75
N GLU A 209 21.21 16.23 5.67
CA GLU A 209 21.65 17.25 4.72
C GLU A 209 20.44 17.87 4.00
N TYR A 210 19.55 17.03 3.46
CA TYR A 210 18.32 17.52 2.84
C TYR A 210 17.47 18.38 3.78
N ILE A 211 17.30 17.96 5.05
CA ILE A 211 16.60 18.76 6.05
C ILE A 211 17.31 20.11 6.26
N ALA A 212 18.64 20.14 6.33
CA ALA A 212 19.40 21.35 6.55
C ALA A 212 19.25 22.37 5.41
N GLU A 213 19.17 21.90 4.17
CA GLU A 213 18.99 22.72 2.97
C GLU A 213 17.56 23.27 2.82
N HIS A 214 16.55 22.60 3.41
CA HIS A 214 15.14 22.93 3.22
C HIS A 214 14.43 23.33 4.52
N LEU A 215 15.15 23.94 5.48
CA LEU A 215 14.55 24.35 6.76
C LEU A 215 13.52 25.47 6.62
N ASP A 216 13.59 26.27 5.57
CA ASP A 216 12.76 27.43 5.27
C ASP A 216 11.36 27.06 4.77
N ARG A 217 11.13 25.82 4.33
CA ARG A 217 9.85 25.32 3.84
C ARG A 217 9.33 24.13 4.64
N GLU A 218 8.09 23.74 4.38
CA GLU A 218 7.55 22.50 4.92
C GLU A 218 8.27 21.29 4.31
N VAL A 219 8.87 20.47 5.16
CA VAL A 219 9.49 19.19 4.79
C VAL A 219 8.55 18.05 5.18
N LYS A 220 8.04 17.33 4.19
CA LYS A 220 7.07 16.24 4.40
C LYS A 220 7.78 14.92 4.72
N LEU A 221 7.15 14.11 5.57
CA LEU A 221 7.66 12.79 5.94
C LEU A 221 7.88 11.89 4.72
N ILE A 222 7.00 11.98 3.71
CA ILE A 222 7.08 11.21 2.48
C ILE A 222 8.32 11.55 1.65
N GLU A 223 8.75 12.82 1.65
CA GLU A 223 9.97 13.27 0.95
C GLU A 223 11.21 12.63 1.59
N LEU A 224 11.30 12.66 2.92
CA LEU A 224 12.42 12.08 3.67
C LEU A 224 12.48 10.56 3.53
N ALA A 225 11.32 9.90 3.52
CA ALA A 225 11.22 8.46 3.31
C ALA A 225 11.65 8.07 1.89
N ALA A 226 11.31 8.87 0.87
CA ALA A 226 11.74 8.65 -0.51
C ALA A 226 13.27 8.77 -0.66
N ILE A 227 13.91 9.77 -0.02
CA ILE A 227 15.38 9.91 0.00
C ILE A 227 16.03 8.66 0.63
N ALA A 228 15.46 8.17 1.72
CA ALA A 228 15.92 6.95 2.37
C ALA A 228 15.54 5.67 1.63
N GLN A 229 14.71 5.74 0.57
CA GLN A 229 14.18 4.61 -0.22
C GLN A 229 13.47 3.55 0.64
N ILE A 230 12.62 4.00 1.57
CA ILE A 230 11.83 3.15 2.47
C ILE A 230 10.44 3.77 2.68
N SER A 231 9.50 2.98 3.24
CA SER A 231 8.17 3.50 3.56
C SER A 231 8.20 4.61 4.63
N PRO A 232 7.24 5.56 4.63
CA PRO A 232 7.19 6.63 5.63
C PRO A 232 7.11 6.13 7.08
N TYR A 233 6.37 5.06 7.32
CA TYR A 233 6.25 4.43 8.63
C TYR A 233 7.60 3.85 9.11
N HIS A 234 8.28 3.15 8.22
CA HIS A 234 9.57 2.55 8.50
C HIS A 234 10.63 3.64 8.71
N PHE A 235 10.64 4.66 7.87
CA PHE A 235 11.52 5.81 8.02
C PHE A 235 11.38 6.47 9.39
N LEU A 236 10.13 6.74 9.83
CA LEU A 236 9.86 7.35 11.13
C LEU A 236 10.51 6.54 12.28
N ARG A 237 10.36 5.22 12.24
CA ARG A 237 10.92 4.32 13.26
C ARG A 237 12.44 4.29 13.23
N LEU A 238 13.04 4.09 12.04
CA LEU A 238 14.49 4.02 11.91
C LEU A 238 15.18 5.34 12.20
N PHE A 239 14.61 6.47 11.78
CA PHE A 239 15.12 7.79 12.09
C PHE A 239 15.12 8.04 13.60
N LYS A 240 14.00 7.69 14.28
CA LYS A 240 13.92 7.78 15.75
C LYS A 240 14.92 6.85 16.44
N ASN A 241 15.13 5.65 15.91
CA ASN A 241 16.16 4.73 16.45
C ASN A 241 17.58 5.28 16.26
N SER A 242 17.84 6.00 15.14
CA SER A 242 19.17 6.59 14.87
C SER A 242 19.51 7.79 15.76
N LEU A 243 18.53 8.66 16.01
CA LEU A 243 18.76 9.96 16.65
C LEU A 243 18.02 10.14 17.99
N GLY A 244 17.24 9.15 18.43
CA GLY A 244 16.45 9.21 19.66
C GLY A 244 15.19 10.10 19.58
N ILE A 245 15.00 10.85 18.49
CA ILE A 245 13.93 11.82 18.28
C ILE A 245 13.26 11.62 16.92
N THR A 246 12.01 12.08 16.80
CA THR A 246 11.28 12.00 15.54
C THR A 246 11.82 12.99 14.50
N PRO A 247 11.60 12.76 13.18
CA PRO A 247 11.99 13.72 12.13
C PRO A 247 11.44 15.12 12.38
N HIS A 248 10.17 15.24 12.79
CA HIS A 248 9.57 16.52 13.11
C HIS A 248 10.28 17.24 14.26
N GLN A 249 10.63 16.52 15.34
CA GLN A 249 11.38 17.08 16.46
C GLN A 249 12.78 17.52 16.03
N TYR A 250 13.43 16.74 15.17
CA TYR A 250 14.75 17.07 14.61
C TYR A 250 14.69 18.36 13.77
N ILE A 251 13.73 18.46 12.83
CA ILE A 251 13.53 19.68 12.02
C ILE A 251 13.30 20.89 12.91
N LEU A 252 12.44 20.76 13.92
CA LEU A 252 12.16 21.83 14.86
C LEU A 252 13.41 22.29 15.63
N GLN A 253 14.24 21.34 16.10
CA GLN A 253 15.52 21.67 16.75
C GLN A 253 16.46 22.42 15.81
N ARG A 254 16.55 21.99 14.56
CA ARG A 254 17.40 22.67 13.55
C ARG A 254 16.89 24.08 13.24
N ARG A 255 15.59 24.27 13.13
CA ARG A 255 14.97 25.59 12.95
C ARG A 255 15.22 26.54 14.13
N ILE A 256 15.08 26.05 15.36
CA ILE A 256 15.38 26.84 16.57
C ILE A 256 16.86 27.21 16.61
N LYS A 257 17.77 26.29 16.26
CA LYS A 257 19.21 26.59 16.19
C LYS A 257 19.51 27.67 15.15
N LYS A 258 18.88 27.59 13.96
CA LYS A 258 18.99 28.62 12.89
C LYS A 258 18.42 29.95 13.36
N ALA A 259 17.25 29.95 13.98
CA ALA A 259 16.63 31.17 14.52
C ALA A 259 17.50 31.83 15.61
N LYS A 260 18.08 31.04 16.52
CA LYS A 260 19.00 31.56 17.54
C LYS A 260 20.21 32.21 16.90
N TYR A 261 20.84 31.57 15.93
CA TYR A 261 21.99 32.12 15.19
C TYR A 261 21.61 33.47 14.52
N LEU A 262 20.48 33.53 13.82
CA LEU A 262 20.01 34.74 13.16
C LEU A 262 19.74 35.89 14.17
N LEU A 263 19.14 35.58 15.32
CA LEU A 263 18.91 36.58 16.39
C LEU A 263 20.22 37.13 17.00
N GLU A 264 21.26 36.26 17.06
CA GLU A 264 22.55 36.66 17.64
C GLU A 264 23.45 37.40 16.65
N TYR A 265 23.38 37.12 15.35
CA TYR A 265 24.36 37.57 14.36
C TYR A 265 23.79 38.30 13.14
N SER A 266 22.47 38.59 13.10
CA SER A 266 21.87 39.42 12.05
C SER A 266 21.08 40.57 12.63
N GLU A 267 20.69 41.51 11.78
CA GLU A 267 19.83 42.67 12.13
C GLU A 267 18.35 42.41 11.75
N LEU A 268 17.99 41.16 11.45
CA LEU A 268 16.63 40.80 11.09
C LEU A 268 15.66 40.99 12.25
N SER A 269 14.46 41.42 11.94
CA SER A 269 13.36 41.44 12.90
C SER A 269 12.96 40.02 13.33
N ILE A 270 12.30 39.85 14.46
CA ILE A 270 11.84 38.54 14.93
C ILE A 270 10.90 37.86 13.92
N ALA A 271 10.10 38.65 13.19
CA ALA A 271 9.20 38.15 12.14
C ALA A 271 9.98 37.63 10.94
N GLU A 272 11.01 38.33 10.48
CA GLU A 272 11.89 37.91 9.40
C GLU A 272 12.71 36.65 9.79
N VAL A 273 13.21 36.62 11.04
CA VAL A 273 13.87 35.43 11.58
C VAL A 273 12.91 34.23 11.60
N ALA A 274 11.64 34.43 11.99
CA ALA A 274 10.66 33.36 11.97
C ALA A 274 10.47 32.76 10.54
N SER A 275 10.25 33.62 9.56
CA SER A 275 10.12 33.23 8.16
C SER A 275 11.37 32.53 7.63
N THR A 276 12.55 33.15 7.82
CA THR A 276 13.85 32.61 7.35
C THR A 276 14.22 31.26 7.99
N ALA A 277 13.79 31.05 9.23
CA ALA A 277 14.01 29.79 9.94
C ALA A 277 12.91 28.73 9.67
N GLY A 278 11.89 29.05 8.87
CA GLY A 278 10.83 28.12 8.45
C GLY A 278 9.67 27.97 9.44
N PHE A 279 9.42 28.98 10.28
CA PHE A 279 8.23 29.05 11.12
C PHE A 279 7.09 29.78 10.38
N CYS A 280 5.85 29.34 10.63
CA CYS A 280 4.68 29.96 10.00
C CYS A 280 4.52 31.44 10.36
N ASP A 281 4.86 31.79 11.59
CA ASP A 281 4.75 33.18 12.14
C ASP A 281 5.65 33.38 13.37
N GLN A 282 5.74 34.60 13.81
CA GLN A 282 6.51 35.03 15.02
C GLN A 282 5.99 34.35 16.30
N SER A 283 4.70 34.14 16.44
CA SER A 283 4.09 33.51 17.62
C SER A 283 4.50 32.03 17.73
N HIS A 284 4.50 31.36 16.60
CA HIS A 284 4.97 29.96 16.47
C HIS A 284 6.45 29.84 16.87
N LEU A 285 7.31 30.72 16.32
CA LEU A 285 8.70 30.80 16.73
C LEU A 285 8.83 31.05 18.23
N THR A 286 8.18 32.07 18.76
CA THR A 286 8.31 32.48 20.17
C THR A 286 7.95 31.34 21.12
N ARG A 287 6.87 30.61 20.84
CA ARG A 287 6.41 29.49 21.65
C ARG A 287 7.45 28.35 21.71
N TYR A 288 7.97 27.91 20.57
CA TYR A 288 8.94 26.85 20.56
C TYR A 288 10.33 27.28 21.01
N PHE A 289 10.72 28.52 20.71
CA PHE A 289 11.99 29.08 21.14
C PHE A 289 12.06 29.16 22.69
N LYS A 290 11.02 29.70 23.33
CA LYS A 290 10.93 29.73 24.81
C LYS A 290 10.93 28.33 25.40
N ARG A 291 10.22 27.38 24.78
CA ARG A 291 10.16 25.98 25.24
C ARG A 291 11.52 25.28 25.18
N MET A 292 12.36 25.61 24.19
CA MET A 292 13.62 24.88 23.94
C MET A 292 14.85 25.60 24.48
N ILE A 293 14.82 26.94 24.53
CA ILE A 293 15.96 27.78 24.94
C ILE A 293 15.74 28.33 26.36
N GLY A 294 14.49 28.34 26.85
CA GLY A 294 14.14 28.88 28.19
C GLY A 294 13.75 30.36 28.19
N VAL A 295 14.18 31.15 27.20
CA VAL A 295 13.88 32.58 27.06
C VAL A 295 13.17 32.86 25.74
N THR A 296 12.50 34.00 25.64
CA THR A 296 11.87 34.43 24.39
C THR A 296 12.89 35.04 23.43
N PRO A 297 12.62 35.08 22.11
CA PRO A 297 13.46 35.80 21.14
C PRO A 297 13.71 37.27 21.53
N LYS A 298 12.68 37.95 22.03
CA LYS A 298 12.79 39.34 22.49
C LYS A 298 13.74 39.51 23.68
N GLN A 299 13.68 38.59 24.64
CA GLN A 299 14.60 38.62 25.79
C GLN A 299 16.04 38.36 25.37
N LEU A 300 16.27 37.43 24.42
CA LEU A 300 17.62 37.15 23.89
C LEU A 300 18.20 38.42 23.23
N LEU A 301 17.44 39.13 22.41
CA LEU A 301 17.87 40.37 21.76
C LEU A 301 18.14 41.53 22.78
N GLN A 302 17.40 41.59 23.86
CA GLN A 302 17.64 42.58 24.93
C GLN A 302 18.97 42.35 25.65
N HIS A 303 19.33 41.10 25.91
CA HIS A 303 20.62 40.75 26.52
C HIS A 303 21.83 41.00 25.59
N ARG A 304 21.63 40.99 24.26
CA ARG A 304 22.67 41.31 23.28
C ARG A 304 23.02 42.81 23.24
N ARG A 305 22.08 43.70 23.63
CA ARG A 305 22.23 45.15 23.56
C ARG A 305 22.78 45.79 24.85
N GLN A 306 22.98 44.97 25.88
CA GLN A 306 23.70 45.33 27.12
C GLN A 306 25.15 44.83 27.06
#